data_17974a390c67737740f159d4fc8833e9
#
_entry.id   17974a390c67737740f159d4fc8833e9
#
_cell.length_a   1.000
_cell.length_b   1.000
_cell.length_c   1.000
_cell.angle_alpha   90.00
_cell.angle_beta   90.00
_cell.angle_gamma   90.00
#
_symmetry.space_group_name_H-M   'P 1'
#
loop_
_entity.id
_entity.type
_entity.pdbx_description
1 polymer ?
#
loop_
_entity_poly.entity_id
_entity_poly.type
_entity_poly.pdbx_seq_one_letter_code
_entity_poly.pdbx_strand_id
1 'polypeptide(L)'
;FEVTDGLSGMLKLADGQVIGGLVRLGDTRPQVGAFDALRVEGETDYVGAEEWIEFIEAFEAVSAEDAAAFRDRLDYVAINVGTLEIFGLEFLDSSLRVTADVDHWVFDVIDDELKGQIRLSDDPSTPVEALINYLSLTSDDEGDPLLGVQSEDLVPIHVDVRSLVLDDEDY
;
A
#
# COMPACT_ATOMS: atom_id res chain seq x y z
N PHE A 1 -9.31 -4.98 7.32
CA PHE A 1 -9.36 -5.13 5.84
C PHE A 1 -10.69 -5.76 5.49
N GLU A 2 -11.64 -4.99 5.02
CA GLU A 2 -12.95 -5.46 4.60
C GLU A 2 -12.97 -5.53 3.07
N VAL A 3 -12.87 -6.72 2.50
CA VAL A 3 -13.04 -6.95 1.06
C VAL A 3 -14.53 -7.02 0.80
N THR A 4 -15.13 -5.93 0.37
CA THR A 4 -16.57 -5.83 0.12
C THR A 4 -17.00 -6.54 -1.17
N ASP A 5 -16.11 -6.70 -2.16
CA ASP A 5 -16.45 -7.07 -3.53
C ASP A 5 -15.79 -8.34 -4.06
N GLY A 6 -15.73 -9.34 -3.26
CA GLY A 6 -15.29 -10.65 -3.73
C GLY A 6 -13.78 -10.79 -3.91
N LEU A 7 -13.31 -12.00 -3.67
CA LEU A 7 -11.93 -12.43 -3.88
C LEU A 7 -11.95 -13.62 -4.83
N SER A 8 -11.20 -13.56 -5.90
CA SER A 8 -11.03 -14.69 -6.81
C SER A 8 -9.56 -14.90 -7.13
N GLY A 9 -9.15 -16.14 -7.38
CA GLY A 9 -7.74 -16.37 -7.66
C GLY A 9 -7.43 -17.75 -8.21
N MET A 10 -6.26 -17.86 -8.77
CA MET A 10 -5.63 -19.12 -9.17
C MET A 10 -4.23 -19.17 -8.58
N LEU A 11 -3.96 -20.16 -7.76
CA LEU A 11 -2.67 -20.38 -7.12
C LEU A 11 -2.01 -21.63 -7.68
N LYS A 12 -0.73 -21.53 -7.94
CA LYS A 12 0.14 -22.66 -8.30
C LYS A 12 0.82 -23.14 -7.03
N LEU A 13 0.61 -24.42 -6.71
CA LEU A 13 1.17 -25.03 -5.51
C LEU A 13 2.25 -26.05 -5.91
N ALA A 14 3.36 -26.08 -5.18
CA ALA A 14 4.33 -27.17 -5.19
C ALA A 14 4.70 -27.50 -3.74
N ASP A 15 4.69 -28.80 -3.41
CA ASP A 15 5.00 -29.31 -2.07
C ASP A 15 4.18 -28.66 -0.93
N GLY A 16 2.94 -28.23 -1.25
CA GLY A 16 2.03 -27.59 -0.31
C GLY A 16 2.28 -26.08 -0.13
N GLN A 17 3.26 -25.51 -0.83
CA GLN A 17 3.57 -24.07 -0.80
C GLN A 17 3.08 -23.36 -2.05
N VAL A 18 2.63 -22.09 -1.92
CA VAL A 18 2.31 -21.25 -3.07
C VAL A 18 3.61 -20.84 -3.75
N ILE A 19 3.75 -21.17 -5.04
CA ILE A 19 4.93 -20.85 -5.87
C ILE A 19 4.63 -19.82 -6.96
N GLY A 20 3.38 -19.38 -7.06
CA GLY A 20 2.94 -18.35 -7.99
C GLY A 20 1.43 -18.33 -8.10
N GLY A 21 0.90 -17.37 -8.82
CA GLY A 21 -0.54 -17.24 -9.02
C GLY A 21 -0.99 -15.84 -9.34
N LEU A 22 -2.29 -15.71 -9.51
CA LEU A 22 -2.97 -14.42 -9.63
C LEU A 22 -4.15 -14.41 -8.66
N VAL A 23 -4.18 -13.43 -7.79
CA VAL A 23 -5.30 -13.12 -6.92
C VAL A 23 -5.95 -11.84 -7.45
N ARG A 24 -7.26 -11.81 -7.56
CA ARG A 24 -8.03 -10.63 -7.97
C ARG A 24 -9.00 -10.21 -6.89
N LEU A 25 -8.99 -8.94 -6.60
CA LEU A 25 -9.98 -8.24 -5.79
C LEU A 25 -11.07 -7.70 -6.71
N GLY A 26 -12.33 -7.68 -6.25
CA GLY A 26 -13.48 -7.25 -7.02
C GLY A 26 -14.09 -8.36 -7.89
N ASP A 27 -15.07 -7.99 -8.71
CA ASP A 27 -15.93 -8.92 -9.47
C ASP A 27 -15.24 -9.58 -10.69
N THR A 28 -14.00 -9.24 -10.98
CA THR A 28 -13.31 -9.71 -12.19
C THR A 28 -12.70 -11.10 -11.96
N ARG A 29 -13.05 -12.07 -12.78
CA ARG A 29 -12.45 -13.40 -12.71
C ARG A 29 -11.06 -13.44 -13.34
N PRO A 30 -10.07 -14.10 -12.70
CA PRO A 30 -8.74 -14.25 -13.28
C PRO A 30 -8.80 -15.07 -14.57
N GLN A 31 -8.06 -14.63 -15.58
CA GLN A 31 -7.87 -15.43 -16.79
C GLN A 31 -6.87 -16.54 -16.50
N VAL A 32 -7.12 -17.72 -17.09
CA VAL A 32 -6.21 -18.87 -16.98
C VAL A 32 -4.86 -18.51 -17.60
N GLY A 33 -3.80 -18.52 -16.81
CA GLY A 33 -2.44 -18.23 -17.23
C GLY A 33 -1.41 -19.04 -16.45
N ALA A 34 -0.19 -19.10 -16.97
CA ALA A 34 0.95 -19.63 -16.22
C ALA A 34 1.61 -18.47 -15.49
N PHE A 35 1.65 -18.52 -14.17
CA PHE A 35 2.28 -17.53 -13.33
C PHE A 35 3.48 -18.16 -12.61
N ASP A 36 4.65 -17.59 -12.78
CA ASP A 36 5.89 -18.02 -12.11
C ASP A 36 6.15 -17.23 -10.82
N ALA A 37 5.33 -16.20 -10.55
CA ALA A 37 5.31 -15.43 -9.33
C ALA A 37 3.86 -15.12 -8.90
N LEU A 38 3.68 -14.66 -7.69
CA LEU A 38 2.39 -14.25 -7.14
C LEU A 38 2.10 -12.80 -7.54
N ARG A 39 0.90 -12.55 -8.05
CA ARG A 39 0.38 -11.21 -8.36
C ARG A 39 -0.95 -11.01 -7.68
N VAL A 40 -1.16 -9.81 -7.21
CA VAL A 40 -2.46 -9.36 -6.69
C VAL A 40 -2.90 -8.17 -7.51
N GLU A 41 -4.09 -8.24 -8.11
CA GLU A 41 -4.63 -7.17 -8.94
C GLU A 41 -6.10 -6.94 -8.59
N GLY A 42 -6.62 -5.74 -8.88
CA GLY A 42 -8.05 -5.50 -8.78
C GLY A 42 -8.42 -4.13 -8.27
N GLU A 43 -9.56 -4.09 -7.60
CA GLU A 43 -10.18 -2.87 -7.12
C GLU A 43 -10.64 -3.08 -5.67
N THR A 44 -10.61 -2.03 -4.86
CA THR A 44 -11.20 -2.01 -3.52
C THR A 44 -11.72 -0.61 -3.21
N ASP A 45 -12.77 -0.52 -2.42
CA ASP A 45 -13.36 0.76 -2.07
C ASP A 45 -12.48 1.59 -1.14
N TYR A 46 -11.72 0.92 -0.25
CA TYR A 46 -10.93 1.60 0.78
C TYR A 46 -9.62 0.87 1.09
N VAL A 47 -8.57 1.66 1.34
CA VAL A 47 -7.29 1.21 1.91
C VAL A 47 -6.78 2.26 2.89
N GLY A 48 -6.56 1.88 4.15
CA GLY A 48 -5.81 2.68 5.12
C GLY A 48 -4.35 2.26 5.17
N ALA A 49 -3.42 3.18 5.02
CA ALA A 49 -1.99 2.86 5.03
C ALA A 49 -1.56 2.29 6.40
N GLU A 50 -2.14 2.75 7.49
CA GLU A 50 -1.86 2.25 8.84
C GLU A 50 -2.28 0.79 9.00
N GLU A 51 -3.46 0.41 8.48
CA GLU A 51 -3.95 -0.97 8.51
C GLU A 51 -3.03 -1.92 7.71
N TRP A 52 -2.42 -1.43 6.64
CA TRP A 52 -1.46 -2.19 5.85
C TRP A 52 -0.15 -2.42 6.59
N ILE A 53 0.33 -1.43 7.33
CA ILE A 53 1.53 -1.57 8.18
C ILE A 53 1.26 -2.64 9.24
N GLU A 54 0.14 -2.56 9.96
CA GLU A 54 -0.26 -3.56 10.95
C GLU A 54 -0.41 -4.96 10.33
N PHE A 55 -0.96 -5.06 9.12
CA PHE A 55 -1.07 -6.34 8.41
C PHE A 55 0.30 -6.94 8.08
N ILE A 56 1.24 -6.14 7.58
CA ILE A 56 2.62 -6.58 7.27
C ILE A 56 3.31 -7.05 8.55
N GLU A 57 3.25 -6.26 9.62
CA GLU A 57 3.83 -6.62 10.92
C GLU A 57 3.23 -7.92 11.49
N ALA A 58 1.90 -8.06 11.43
CA ALA A 58 1.23 -9.28 11.88
C ALA A 58 1.60 -10.49 11.01
N PHE A 59 1.79 -10.30 9.72
CA PHE A 59 2.21 -11.35 8.79
C PHE A 59 3.65 -11.79 9.06
N GLU A 60 4.57 -10.87 9.29
CA GLU A 60 5.96 -11.14 9.63
C GLU A 60 6.12 -11.82 11.02
N ALA A 61 5.23 -11.50 11.96
CA ALA A 61 5.21 -12.13 13.29
C ALA A 61 4.81 -13.62 13.26
N VAL A 62 4.12 -14.09 12.21
CA VAL A 62 3.69 -15.50 12.09
C VAL A 62 4.88 -16.43 11.83
N SER A 63 5.80 -16.05 10.95
CA SER A 63 7.04 -16.77 10.67
C SER A 63 7.94 -15.91 9.76
N ALA A 64 9.10 -15.51 10.24
CA ALA A 64 10.06 -14.76 9.42
C ALA A 64 10.52 -15.52 8.16
N GLU A 65 10.56 -16.87 8.22
CA GLU A 65 10.91 -17.73 7.07
C GLU A 65 9.79 -17.75 6.03
N ASP A 66 8.53 -17.80 6.47
CA ASP A 66 7.37 -17.79 5.56
C ASP A 66 7.15 -16.41 4.96
N ALA A 67 7.40 -15.33 5.71
CA ALA A 67 7.33 -13.95 5.25
C ALA A 67 8.38 -13.67 4.16
N ALA A 68 9.63 -14.06 4.38
CA ALA A 68 10.69 -13.95 3.39
C ALA A 68 10.36 -14.77 2.13
N ALA A 69 9.86 -15.99 2.29
CA ALA A 69 9.45 -16.85 1.18
C ALA A 69 8.25 -16.28 0.39
N PHE A 70 7.34 -15.57 1.06
CA PHE A 70 6.24 -14.87 0.39
C PHE A 70 6.75 -13.68 -0.41
N ARG A 71 7.62 -12.86 0.20
CA ARG A 71 8.25 -11.72 -0.44
C ARG A 71 8.99 -12.10 -1.72
N ASP A 72 9.81 -13.13 -1.67
CA ASP A 72 10.56 -13.66 -2.82
C ASP A 72 9.66 -14.12 -3.98
N ARG A 73 8.42 -14.44 -3.68
CA ARG A 73 7.43 -14.93 -4.65
C ARG A 73 6.47 -13.86 -5.15
N LEU A 74 6.36 -12.76 -4.43
CA LEU A 74 5.50 -11.65 -4.81
C LEU A 74 6.16 -10.86 -5.95
N ASP A 75 5.49 -10.81 -7.11
CA ASP A 75 5.89 -9.94 -8.22
C ASP A 75 5.41 -8.51 -7.94
N TYR A 76 4.13 -8.37 -7.65
CA TYR A 76 3.51 -7.10 -7.23
C TYR A 76 2.09 -7.27 -6.70
N VAL A 77 1.64 -6.23 -5.97
CA VAL A 77 0.23 -5.90 -5.77
C VAL A 77 -0.07 -4.66 -6.60
N ALA A 78 -1.12 -4.66 -7.41
CA ALA A 78 -1.55 -3.50 -8.19
C ALA A 78 -3.07 -3.37 -8.09
N ILE A 79 -3.53 -2.37 -7.35
CA ILE A 79 -4.95 -2.16 -7.06
C ILE A 79 -5.37 -0.72 -7.32
N ASN A 80 -6.60 -0.56 -7.79
CA ASN A 80 -7.29 0.72 -7.78
C ASN A 80 -8.07 0.84 -6.48
N VAL A 81 -7.99 1.97 -5.84
CA VAL A 81 -8.56 2.22 -4.52
C VAL A 81 -9.51 3.40 -4.62
N GLY A 82 -10.76 3.21 -4.22
CA GLY A 82 -11.76 4.29 -4.21
C GLY A 82 -11.38 5.40 -3.25
N THR A 83 -10.97 5.04 -2.02
CA THR A 83 -10.44 5.97 -1.02
C THR A 83 -9.17 5.39 -0.41
N LEU A 84 -8.05 6.07 -0.60
CA LEU A 84 -6.76 5.76 0.02
C LEU A 84 -6.50 6.74 1.15
N GLU A 85 -6.41 6.26 2.38
CA GLU A 85 -6.04 7.07 3.54
C GLU A 85 -4.57 6.90 3.90
N ILE A 86 -3.83 8.01 3.94
CA ILE A 86 -2.42 8.05 4.32
C ILE A 86 -2.21 9.19 5.32
N PHE A 87 -1.84 8.86 6.55
CA PHE A 87 -1.60 9.84 7.64
C PHE A 87 -2.78 10.79 7.87
N GLY A 88 -4.01 10.27 7.77
CA GLY A 88 -5.23 11.05 7.96
C GLY A 88 -5.63 11.93 6.76
N LEU A 89 -4.92 11.85 5.65
CA LEU A 89 -5.30 12.47 4.38
C LEU A 89 -5.98 11.43 3.50
N GLU A 90 -7.11 11.78 2.89
CA GLU A 90 -7.86 10.94 1.98
C GLU A 90 -7.58 11.33 0.52
N PHE A 91 -7.26 10.34 -0.30
CA PHE A 91 -7.03 10.47 -1.74
C PHE A 91 -8.04 9.59 -2.47
N LEU A 92 -8.75 10.17 -3.44
CA LEU A 92 -9.85 9.49 -4.14
C LEU A 92 -9.37 8.91 -5.48
N ASP A 93 -9.92 7.73 -5.85
CA ASP A 93 -9.62 7.07 -7.14
C ASP A 93 -8.11 6.82 -7.38
N SER A 94 -7.40 6.45 -6.32
CA SER A 94 -5.97 6.23 -6.34
C SER A 94 -5.58 4.89 -6.98
N SER A 95 -4.42 4.86 -7.64
CA SER A 95 -3.75 3.62 -8.05
C SER A 95 -2.58 3.35 -7.11
N LEU A 96 -2.60 2.19 -6.47
CA LEU A 96 -1.56 1.72 -5.56
C LEU A 96 -0.85 0.52 -6.16
N ARG A 97 0.49 0.59 -6.22
CA ARG A 97 1.34 -0.54 -6.56
C ARG A 97 2.30 -0.83 -5.42
N VAL A 98 2.34 -2.08 -4.97
CA VAL A 98 3.27 -2.53 -3.93
C VAL A 98 4.20 -3.57 -4.52
N THR A 99 5.48 -3.40 -4.28
CA THR A 99 6.53 -4.37 -4.63
C THR A 99 7.41 -4.61 -3.41
N ALA A 100 7.99 -5.80 -3.35
CA ALA A 100 8.96 -6.15 -2.32
C ALA A 100 10.38 -6.09 -2.90
N ASP A 101 11.28 -5.48 -2.18
CA ASP A 101 12.73 -5.55 -2.42
C ASP A 101 13.39 -6.39 -1.31
N VAL A 102 14.71 -6.50 -1.30
CA VAL A 102 15.44 -7.41 -0.41
C VAL A 102 15.17 -7.14 1.08
N ASP A 103 15.05 -5.88 1.47
CA ASP A 103 14.96 -5.42 2.85
C ASP A 103 13.89 -4.33 3.08
N HIS A 104 13.03 -4.08 2.09
CA HIS A 104 11.98 -3.08 2.22
C HIS A 104 10.79 -3.33 1.28
N TRP A 105 9.67 -2.78 1.67
CA TRP A 105 8.47 -2.66 0.85
C TRP A 105 8.45 -1.31 0.14
N VAL A 106 8.02 -1.32 -1.10
CA VAL A 106 7.90 -0.11 -1.93
C VAL A 106 6.45 0.07 -2.34
N PHE A 107 5.87 1.20 -1.97
CA PHE A 107 4.50 1.60 -2.29
C PHE A 107 4.57 2.76 -3.27
N ASP A 108 4.17 2.54 -4.51
CA ASP A 108 4.00 3.60 -5.50
C ASP A 108 2.53 4.03 -5.51
N VAL A 109 2.28 5.31 -5.29
CA VAL A 109 0.94 5.90 -5.27
C VAL A 109 0.81 6.87 -6.44
N ILE A 110 -0.27 6.77 -7.18
CA ILE A 110 -0.61 7.65 -8.29
C ILE A 110 -2.08 8.07 -8.15
N ASP A 111 -2.26 9.35 -7.93
CA ASP A 111 -3.53 10.02 -7.79
C ASP A 111 -3.43 11.41 -8.45
N ASP A 112 -4.53 12.14 -8.60
CA ASP A 112 -4.50 13.52 -9.14
C ASP A 112 -3.86 14.50 -8.16
N GLU A 113 -3.98 14.25 -6.86
CA GLU A 113 -3.48 15.09 -5.77
C GLU A 113 -2.15 14.58 -5.17
N LEU A 114 -1.85 13.26 -5.31
CA LEU A 114 -0.65 12.63 -4.77
C LEU A 114 0.06 11.76 -5.81
N LYS A 115 1.33 12.04 -6.06
CA LYS A 115 2.21 11.15 -6.84
C LYS A 115 3.52 10.96 -6.10
N GLY A 116 3.80 9.73 -5.70
CA GLY A 116 4.98 9.48 -4.89
C GLY A 116 5.25 8.01 -4.65
N GLN A 117 6.30 7.79 -3.88
CA GLN A 117 6.75 6.47 -3.45
C GLN A 117 7.02 6.50 -1.95
N ILE A 118 6.54 5.49 -1.24
CA ILE A 118 6.82 5.27 0.18
C ILE A 118 7.62 3.99 0.30
N ARG A 119 8.67 4.00 1.11
CA ARG A 119 9.52 2.85 1.41
C ARG A 119 9.45 2.53 2.89
N LEU A 120 9.10 1.30 3.20
CA LEU A 120 9.04 0.76 4.54
C LEU A 120 10.12 -0.30 4.69
N SER A 121 11.07 -0.08 5.60
CA SER A 121 12.13 -1.06 5.91
C SER A 121 11.60 -2.16 6.81
N ASP A 122 12.17 -3.36 6.67
CA ASP A 122 11.96 -4.48 7.61
C ASP A 122 12.57 -4.22 8.98
N ASP A 123 13.53 -3.32 9.07
CA ASP A 123 14.10 -2.88 10.35
C ASP A 123 13.24 -1.73 10.92
N PRO A 124 12.46 -1.98 12.00
CA PRO A 124 11.57 -0.98 12.58
C PRO A 124 12.31 0.24 13.16
N SER A 125 13.65 0.17 13.29
CA SER A 125 14.47 1.32 13.68
C SER A 125 14.80 2.26 12.52
N THR A 126 14.55 1.83 11.30
CA THR A 126 14.77 2.63 10.09
C THR A 126 13.57 3.53 9.82
N PRO A 127 13.76 4.83 9.62
CA PRO A 127 12.66 5.72 9.28
C PRO A 127 11.93 5.28 7.99
N VAL A 128 10.63 5.49 7.94
CA VAL A 128 9.86 5.40 6.69
C VAL A 128 10.35 6.51 5.75
N GLU A 129 10.65 6.18 4.51
CA GLU A 129 11.04 7.16 3.49
C GLU A 129 9.86 7.45 2.56
N ALA A 130 9.45 8.72 2.45
CA ALA A 130 8.42 9.16 1.52
C ALA A 130 9.02 10.13 0.50
N LEU A 131 9.06 9.73 -0.76
CA LEU A 131 9.51 10.52 -1.90
C LEU A 131 8.30 11.01 -2.68
N ILE A 132 7.82 12.19 -2.38
CA ILE A 132 6.62 12.78 -2.97
C ILE A 132 7.01 13.63 -4.17
N ASN A 133 6.65 13.20 -5.37
CA ASN A 133 6.93 13.94 -6.59
C ASN A 133 5.94 15.11 -6.78
N TYR A 134 4.71 14.93 -6.36
CA TYR A 134 3.64 15.93 -6.43
C TYR A 134 2.66 15.71 -5.28
N LEU A 135 2.29 16.79 -4.61
CA LEU A 135 1.26 16.82 -3.56
C LEU A 135 0.44 18.09 -3.72
N SER A 136 -0.87 17.95 -3.83
CA SER A 136 -1.83 19.04 -3.80
C SER A 136 -2.68 18.91 -2.54
N LEU A 137 -2.74 19.97 -1.75
CA LEU A 137 -3.57 20.02 -0.54
C LEU A 137 -4.60 21.12 -0.73
N THR A 138 -5.87 20.78 -0.59
CA THR A 138 -6.97 21.74 -0.59
C THR A 138 -7.34 22.08 0.85
N SER A 139 -7.74 23.34 1.11
CA SER A 139 -8.04 23.81 2.46
C SER A 139 -9.39 23.37 3.02
N ASP A 140 -10.12 22.50 2.31
CA ASP A 140 -11.44 21.99 2.75
C ASP A 140 -11.38 20.94 3.87
N ASP A 141 -10.20 20.49 4.24
CA ASP A 141 -9.99 19.60 5.38
C ASP A 141 -10.12 20.39 6.69
N GLU A 142 -11.35 20.48 7.22
CA GLU A 142 -11.66 21.04 8.54
C GLU A 142 -11.06 20.24 9.74
N GLY A 143 -10.26 19.21 9.47
CA GLY A 143 -9.57 18.39 10.45
C GLY A 143 -8.07 18.72 10.53
N ASP A 144 -7.56 18.95 11.73
CA ASP A 144 -6.11 18.88 11.96
C ASP A 144 -5.71 17.39 11.89
N PRO A 145 -5.01 16.92 10.85
CA PRO A 145 -4.68 15.51 10.68
C PRO A 145 -3.79 14.96 11.81
N LEU A 146 -3.25 15.84 12.65
CA LEU A 146 -2.46 15.47 13.82
C LEU A 146 -3.27 15.46 15.12
N LEU A 147 -4.58 15.83 15.09
CA LEU A 147 -5.45 15.76 16.26
C LEU A 147 -5.76 14.31 16.62
N GLY A 148 -5.07 13.78 17.60
CA GLY A 148 -5.28 12.44 18.15
C GLY A 148 -4.08 11.51 18.05
N VAL A 149 -3.07 11.85 17.26
CA VAL A 149 -1.82 11.08 17.18
C VAL A 149 -0.99 11.36 18.44
N GLN A 150 -0.72 10.32 19.23
CA GLN A 150 0.19 10.46 20.38
C GLN A 150 1.63 10.32 19.88
N SER A 151 2.52 11.17 20.38
CA SER A 151 3.92 11.23 19.92
C SER A 151 4.72 9.93 20.15
N GLU A 152 4.22 9.04 20.99
CA GLU A 152 4.80 7.71 21.25
C GLU A 152 4.43 6.67 20.20
N ASP A 153 3.40 6.94 19.38
CA ASP A 153 2.94 6.07 18.30
C ASP A 153 3.52 6.49 16.92
N LEU A 154 4.28 7.60 16.89
CA LEU A 154 4.86 8.11 15.64
C LEU A 154 6.10 7.31 15.24
N VAL A 155 6.00 6.63 14.12
CA VAL A 155 7.18 6.08 13.43
C VAL A 155 7.98 7.23 12.82
N PRO A 156 9.31 7.27 12.95
CA PRO A 156 10.11 8.29 12.28
C PRO A 156 9.89 8.25 10.76
N ILE A 157 9.53 9.40 10.17
CA ILE A 157 9.28 9.53 8.74
C ILE A 157 10.24 10.56 8.16
N HIS A 158 10.89 10.20 7.05
CA HIS A 158 11.67 11.12 6.24
C HIS A 158 10.86 11.45 4.97
N VAL A 159 10.44 12.70 4.82
CA VAL A 159 9.63 13.14 3.68
C VAL A 159 10.43 14.09 2.81
N ASP A 160 10.52 13.79 1.51
CA ASP A 160 11.06 14.66 0.46
C ASP A 160 9.93 15.00 -0.52
N VAL A 161 9.54 16.28 -0.59
CA VAL A 161 8.47 16.76 -1.47
C VAL A 161 9.07 17.64 -2.56
N ARG A 162 8.94 17.22 -3.83
CA ARG A 162 9.48 17.97 -4.98
C ARG A 162 8.56 19.08 -5.46
N SER A 163 7.26 18.86 -5.43
CA SER A 163 6.25 19.84 -5.84
C SER A 163 5.09 19.81 -4.85
N LEU A 164 4.86 20.93 -4.20
CA LEU A 164 3.73 21.13 -3.29
C LEU A 164 2.85 22.23 -3.87
N VAL A 165 1.57 21.94 -4.03
CA VAL A 165 0.52 22.90 -4.40
C VAL A 165 -0.40 23.05 -3.20
N LEU A 166 -0.55 24.27 -2.74
CA LEU A 166 -1.53 24.64 -1.73
C LEU A 166 -2.58 25.47 -2.43
N ASP A 167 -3.81 25.02 -2.45
CA ASP A 167 -4.91 25.78 -3.00
C ASP A 167 -5.34 26.80 -1.93
N ASP A 168 -4.84 28.05 -2.11
CA ASP A 168 -5.32 29.19 -1.35
C ASP A 168 -6.62 29.66 -2.01
N GLU A 169 -7.76 29.44 -1.36
CA GLU A 169 -8.97 30.14 -1.73
C GLU A 169 -8.69 31.66 -1.62
N ASP A 170 -8.58 32.31 -2.76
CA ASP A 170 -8.56 33.78 -2.88
C ASP A 170 -9.87 34.34 -2.27
N TYR A 171 -9.76 34.98 -1.11
CA TYR A 171 -10.81 35.77 -0.53
C TYR A 171 -10.85 37.19 -1.15
#